data_3882640ce176d3134e75ffa135c1bb25
#
_entry.id   3882640ce176d3134e75ffa135c1bb25
#
_cell.length_a   1.000
_cell.length_b   1.000
_cell.length_c   1.000
_cell.angle_alpha   90.00
_cell.angle_beta   90.00
_cell.angle_gamma   90.00
#
_symmetry.space_group_name_H-M   'P 1'
#
loop_
_entity.id
_entity.type
_entity.pdbx_description
1 polymer ?
#
loop_
_entity_poly.entity_id
_entity_poly.type
_entity_poly.pdbx_seq_one_letter_code
_entity_poly.pdbx_strand_id
1 'polypeptide(L)'
;MTVSALPSPFWQLLYPWLVHSVVARAVQLSLIFHAIASHTPSAWVSAMLAAGATASTLMTVPVGRLFNRLGPGHINRIATSFCLIGTFGLYCLPLDFEHIYCSILIWIIVGQCLLFTSVASYRGMGALFTGKQRLVAFARMNIVSNISDIVTPVAVGCLFFLNAESIPIVAGLLALTGFCMPRPKLLTSESSSSSLASISLLGNVKKVWGTRPVFLAILIGATIHAILFVFDLIIPITGTDLNLTSTQVGSILSTLALSQTIASLYLSLHPVQSDRLFNQFLNSLFLGSVALFFAFMAQSFISLLVVTLIIGLGFGMIQPLSMSLIYHHTEQASVGDAVSIRLLLNSLGRIFAPMVLALSLSYVSASTFLSVIGILILCVVGILKWLYKTQILKGHSP
;
A
#
# COMPACT_ATOMS: atom_id res chain seq x y z
N MET A 1 -20.59 12.65 18.99
CA MET A 1 -20.92 11.37 18.32
C MET A 1 -20.31 10.25 19.13
N THR A 2 -21.12 9.48 19.85
CA THR A 2 -20.68 8.29 20.59
C THR A 2 -20.14 7.29 19.59
N VAL A 3 -18.87 6.95 19.72
CA VAL A 3 -18.22 5.88 18.95
C VAL A 3 -18.88 4.58 19.39
N SER A 4 -19.94 4.15 18.69
CA SER A 4 -20.55 2.86 18.95
C SER A 4 -19.49 1.78 18.83
N ALA A 5 -19.37 0.93 19.84
CA ALA A 5 -18.44 -0.20 19.82
C ALA A 5 -18.73 -1.05 18.58
N LEU A 6 -17.68 -1.32 17.79
CA LEU A 6 -17.83 -2.19 16.63
C LEU A 6 -18.11 -3.63 17.08
N PRO A 7 -18.96 -4.37 16.40
CA PRO A 7 -19.33 -5.72 16.78
C PRO A 7 -18.12 -6.67 16.74
N SER A 8 -18.17 -7.73 17.54
CA SER A 8 -17.09 -8.74 17.65
C SER A 8 -16.60 -9.31 16.30
N PRO A 9 -17.47 -9.53 15.27
CA PRO A 9 -17.00 -10.00 13.95
C PRO A 9 -16.03 -9.05 13.25
N PHE A 10 -16.08 -7.74 13.54
CA PHE A 10 -15.13 -6.77 13.01
C PHE A 10 -13.71 -7.11 13.45
N TRP A 11 -13.49 -7.33 14.74
CA TRP A 11 -12.17 -7.64 15.29
C TRP A 11 -11.65 -9.00 14.81
N GLN A 12 -12.54 -9.97 14.58
CA GLN A 12 -12.19 -11.29 14.02
C GLN A 12 -11.65 -11.23 12.59
N LEU A 13 -12.05 -10.21 11.81
CA LEU A 13 -11.49 -9.95 10.49
C LEU A 13 -10.23 -9.09 10.54
N LEU A 14 -10.18 -8.14 11.47
CA LEU A 14 -9.12 -7.17 11.57
C LEU A 14 -7.83 -7.76 12.14
N TYR A 15 -7.91 -8.64 13.12
CA TYR A 15 -6.74 -9.23 13.74
C TYR A 15 -5.89 -10.06 12.78
N PRO A 16 -6.44 -11.00 11.99
CA PRO A 16 -5.67 -11.67 10.96
C PRO A 16 -5.03 -10.69 9.96
N TRP A 17 -5.76 -9.64 9.61
CA TRP A 17 -5.22 -8.58 8.76
C TRP A 17 -3.97 -7.94 9.36
N LEU A 18 -4.02 -7.54 10.62
CA LEU A 18 -2.88 -6.95 11.33
C LEU A 18 -1.68 -7.92 11.38
N VAL A 19 -1.92 -9.15 11.87
CA VAL A 19 -0.87 -10.15 12.01
C VAL A 19 -0.18 -10.44 10.68
N HIS A 20 -0.96 -10.72 9.64
CA HIS A 20 -0.43 -11.06 8.33
C HIS A 20 0.28 -9.86 7.67
N SER A 21 -0.20 -8.62 7.89
CA SER A 21 0.47 -7.42 7.40
C SER A 21 1.82 -7.21 8.09
N VAL A 22 1.90 -7.37 9.41
CA VAL A 22 3.16 -7.28 10.17
C VAL A 22 4.15 -8.35 9.71
N VAL A 23 3.71 -9.60 9.61
CA VAL A 23 4.58 -10.73 9.19
C VAL A 23 5.09 -10.53 7.78
N ALA A 24 4.20 -10.20 6.84
CA ALA A 24 4.59 -10.01 5.45
C ALA A 24 5.55 -8.82 5.29
N ARG A 25 5.30 -7.73 6.03
CA ARG A 25 6.18 -6.56 6.04
C ARG A 25 7.55 -6.89 6.64
N ALA A 26 7.58 -7.68 7.72
CA ALA A 26 8.82 -8.13 8.34
C ALA A 26 9.64 -9.00 7.38
N VAL A 27 9.00 -9.96 6.69
CA VAL A 27 9.67 -10.79 5.69
C VAL A 27 10.17 -9.93 4.52
N GLN A 28 9.38 -9.00 4.00
CA GLN A 28 9.78 -8.10 2.92
C GLN A 28 11.05 -7.32 3.26
N LEU A 29 11.05 -6.64 4.41
CA LEU A 29 12.19 -5.83 4.83
C LEU A 29 13.43 -6.69 5.15
N SER A 30 13.23 -7.87 5.74
CA SER A 30 14.33 -8.81 5.98
C SER A 30 14.98 -9.24 4.66
N LEU A 31 14.20 -9.61 3.65
CA LEU A 31 14.73 -9.96 2.32
C LEU A 31 15.48 -8.80 1.67
N ILE A 32 14.97 -7.56 1.78
CA ILE A 32 15.65 -6.37 1.26
C ILE A 32 16.96 -6.13 2.00
N PHE A 33 16.99 -6.22 3.33
CA PHE A 33 18.20 -6.01 4.10
C PHE A 33 19.26 -7.09 3.84
N HIS A 34 18.86 -8.38 3.72
CA HIS A 34 19.78 -9.45 3.32
C HIS A 34 20.33 -9.22 1.91
N ALA A 35 19.49 -8.86 0.96
CA ALA A 35 19.92 -8.58 -0.40
C ALA A 35 20.92 -7.41 -0.46
N ILE A 36 20.71 -6.36 0.32
CA ILE A 36 21.65 -5.24 0.42
C ILE A 36 22.95 -5.68 1.09
N ALA A 37 22.88 -6.43 2.21
CA ALA A 37 24.06 -6.92 2.91
C ALA A 37 24.91 -7.88 2.07
N SER A 38 24.29 -8.65 1.17
CA SER A 38 24.96 -9.54 0.22
C SER A 38 25.37 -8.83 -1.10
N HIS A 39 25.32 -7.49 -1.14
CA HIS A 39 25.62 -6.68 -2.34
C HIS A 39 24.85 -7.10 -3.59
N THR A 40 23.61 -7.60 -3.41
CA THR A 40 22.74 -7.97 -4.53
C THR A 40 22.42 -6.72 -5.38
N PRO A 41 22.58 -6.76 -6.72
CA PRO A 41 22.21 -5.63 -7.56
C PRO A 41 20.75 -5.23 -7.39
N SER A 42 20.47 -3.92 -7.33
CA SER A 42 19.14 -3.36 -7.10
C SER A 42 18.08 -3.85 -8.10
N ALA A 43 18.51 -4.20 -9.32
CA ALA A 43 17.66 -4.80 -10.35
C ALA A 43 17.03 -6.12 -9.89
N TRP A 44 17.77 -6.99 -9.20
CA TRP A 44 17.26 -8.26 -8.69
C TRP A 44 16.33 -8.08 -7.50
N VAL A 45 16.64 -7.13 -6.61
CA VAL A 45 15.75 -6.79 -5.48
C VAL A 45 14.41 -6.24 -6.01
N SER A 46 14.48 -5.40 -7.03
CA SER A 46 13.29 -4.87 -7.70
C SER A 46 12.49 -5.97 -8.42
N ALA A 47 13.18 -6.92 -9.08
CA ALA A 47 12.55 -8.08 -9.72
C ALA A 47 11.85 -8.97 -8.67
N MET A 48 12.43 -9.17 -7.51
CA MET A 48 11.81 -9.89 -6.39
C MET A 48 10.50 -9.23 -5.97
N LEU A 49 10.50 -7.91 -5.74
CA LEU A 49 9.30 -7.17 -5.35
C LEU A 49 8.21 -7.23 -6.44
N ALA A 50 8.59 -7.07 -7.70
CA ALA A 50 7.68 -7.16 -8.84
C ALA A 50 7.10 -8.57 -9.01
N ALA A 51 7.88 -9.62 -8.78
CA ALA A 51 7.43 -11.01 -8.89
C ALA A 51 6.30 -11.33 -7.90
N GLY A 52 6.44 -10.92 -6.63
CA GLY A 52 5.41 -11.10 -5.61
C GLY A 52 4.11 -10.33 -5.94
N ALA A 53 4.24 -9.09 -6.42
CA ALA A 53 3.10 -8.29 -6.85
C ALA A 53 2.39 -8.90 -8.09
N THR A 54 3.15 -9.40 -9.06
CA THR A 54 2.62 -10.08 -10.25
C THR A 54 1.86 -11.34 -9.88
N ALA A 55 2.45 -12.20 -9.07
CA ALA A 55 1.81 -13.44 -8.62
C ALA A 55 0.49 -13.15 -7.86
N SER A 56 0.50 -12.16 -6.96
CA SER A 56 -0.70 -11.74 -6.23
C SER A 56 -1.77 -11.20 -7.17
N THR A 57 -1.40 -10.41 -8.18
CA THR A 57 -2.35 -9.85 -9.15
C THR A 57 -3.03 -10.94 -9.97
N LEU A 58 -2.26 -11.92 -10.48
CA LEU A 58 -2.78 -13.05 -11.24
C LEU A 58 -3.74 -13.93 -10.43
N MET A 59 -3.46 -14.10 -9.13
CA MET A 59 -4.26 -14.93 -8.23
C MET A 59 -5.50 -14.24 -7.67
N THR A 60 -5.70 -12.95 -7.92
CA THR A 60 -6.81 -12.16 -7.32
C THR A 60 -8.19 -12.77 -7.68
N VAL A 61 -8.41 -13.13 -8.94
CA VAL A 61 -9.69 -13.71 -9.39
C VAL A 61 -9.90 -15.13 -8.84
N PRO A 62 -8.93 -16.06 -8.93
CA PRO A 62 -9.03 -17.38 -8.31
C PRO A 62 -9.32 -17.32 -6.80
N VAL A 63 -8.61 -16.47 -6.07
CA VAL A 63 -8.81 -16.30 -4.61
C VAL A 63 -10.19 -15.75 -4.30
N GLY A 64 -10.68 -14.80 -5.12
CA GLY A 64 -12.02 -14.28 -4.99
C GLY A 64 -13.11 -15.35 -5.15
N ARG A 65 -12.94 -16.29 -6.08
CA ARG A 65 -13.85 -17.44 -6.25
C ARG A 65 -13.76 -18.42 -5.08
N LEU A 66 -12.54 -18.65 -4.60
CA LEU A 66 -12.29 -19.54 -3.46
C LEU A 66 -12.94 -18.98 -2.18
N PHE A 67 -12.89 -17.64 -1.97
CA PHE A 67 -13.57 -16.98 -0.86
C PHE A 67 -15.07 -17.26 -0.84
N ASN A 68 -15.74 -17.20 -1.99
CA ASN A 68 -17.17 -17.48 -2.08
C ASN A 68 -17.53 -18.91 -1.69
N ARG A 69 -16.60 -19.87 -1.87
CA ARG A 69 -16.82 -21.28 -1.51
C ARG A 69 -16.47 -21.60 -0.06
N LEU A 70 -15.37 -21.05 0.44
CA LEU A 70 -14.79 -21.44 1.72
C LEU A 70 -15.10 -20.47 2.88
N GLY A 71 -15.46 -19.22 2.55
CA GLY A 71 -15.68 -18.16 3.52
C GLY A 71 -14.39 -17.62 4.15
N PRO A 72 -14.49 -16.50 4.93
CA PRO A 72 -13.33 -15.77 5.41
C PRO A 72 -12.44 -16.54 6.39
N GLY A 73 -13.03 -17.42 7.21
CA GLY A 73 -12.26 -18.17 8.22
C GLY A 73 -11.29 -19.18 7.61
N HIS A 74 -11.69 -19.88 6.54
CA HIS A 74 -10.79 -20.81 5.84
C HIS A 74 -9.75 -20.05 5.01
N ILE A 75 -10.14 -18.97 4.36
CA ILE A 75 -9.23 -18.12 3.59
C ILE A 75 -8.12 -17.55 4.47
N ASN A 76 -8.45 -17.07 5.69
CA ASN A 76 -7.44 -16.59 6.64
C ASN A 76 -6.49 -17.71 7.10
N ARG A 77 -6.95 -18.96 7.25
CA ARG A 77 -6.06 -20.08 7.57
C ARG A 77 -5.07 -20.38 6.44
N ILE A 78 -5.56 -20.39 5.20
CA ILE A 78 -4.70 -20.53 4.03
C ILE A 78 -3.64 -19.41 4.02
N ALA A 79 -4.06 -18.17 4.28
CA ALA A 79 -3.15 -17.03 4.40
C ALA A 79 -2.10 -17.25 5.51
N THR A 80 -2.52 -17.72 6.69
CA THR A 80 -1.60 -18.06 7.79
C THR A 80 -0.59 -19.14 7.38
N SER A 81 -1.04 -20.17 6.64
CA SER A 81 -0.13 -21.22 6.14
C SER A 81 0.93 -20.64 5.19
N PHE A 82 0.55 -19.73 4.29
CA PHE A 82 1.52 -19.03 3.43
C PHE A 82 2.51 -18.18 4.24
N CYS A 83 2.06 -17.49 5.29
CA CYS A 83 2.96 -16.78 6.21
C CYS A 83 3.97 -17.72 6.86
N LEU A 84 3.51 -18.86 7.39
CA LEU A 84 4.40 -19.83 8.06
C LEU A 84 5.40 -20.46 7.10
N ILE A 85 4.95 -20.85 5.88
CA ILE A 85 5.84 -21.37 4.85
C ILE A 85 6.89 -20.34 4.47
N GLY A 86 6.49 -19.08 4.31
CA GLY A 86 7.40 -17.99 3.99
C GLY A 86 8.40 -17.67 5.10
N THR A 87 7.97 -17.65 6.37
CA THR A 87 8.87 -17.43 7.52
C THR A 87 9.81 -18.63 7.74
N PHE A 88 9.33 -19.85 7.53
CA PHE A 88 10.17 -21.04 7.56
C PHE A 88 11.20 -21.04 6.42
N GLY A 89 10.79 -20.64 5.20
CA GLY A 89 11.71 -20.45 4.08
C GLY A 89 12.77 -19.40 4.37
N LEU A 90 12.39 -18.29 4.99
CA LEU A 90 13.34 -17.23 5.40
C LEU A 90 14.38 -17.74 6.43
N TYR A 91 14.01 -18.72 7.25
CA TYR A 91 14.91 -19.32 8.25
C TYR A 91 15.85 -20.38 7.65
N CYS A 92 15.33 -21.20 6.70
CA CYS A 92 16.03 -22.39 6.23
C CYS A 92 16.80 -22.20 4.92
N LEU A 93 16.41 -21.21 4.10
CA LEU A 93 17.00 -21.07 2.77
C LEU A 93 18.11 -20.02 2.76
N PRO A 94 19.16 -20.21 1.93
CA PRO A 94 20.20 -19.22 1.75
C PRO A 94 19.63 -17.95 1.08
N LEU A 95 20.05 -16.78 1.56
CA LEU A 95 19.54 -15.46 1.14
C LEU A 95 20.65 -14.60 0.51
N ASP A 96 21.74 -15.21 0.08
CA ASP A 96 22.81 -14.54 -0.64
C ASP A 96 22.43 -14.29 -2.12
N PHE A 97 23.31 -13.56 -2.82
CA PHE A 97 23.06 -13.25 -4.22
C PHE A 97 23.01 -14.48 -5.14
N GLU A 98 23.80 -15.49 -4.86
CA GLU A 98 23.84 -16.73 -5.67
C GLU A 98 22.50 -17.48 -5.61
N HIS A 99 21.75 -17.29 -4.52
CA HIS A 99 20.44 -17.93 -4.25
C HIS A 99 19.26 -16.94 -4.29
N ILE A 100 19.37 -15.84 -5.04
CA ILE A 100 18.32 -14.79 -5.11
C ILE A 100 16.93 -15.34 -5.47
N TYR A 101 16.85 -16.43 -6.23
CA TYR A 101 15.59 -17.12 -6.54
C TYR A 101 14.87 -17.67 -5.30
N CYS A 102 15.60 -18.00 -4.21
CA CYS A 102 15.00 -18.37 -2.94
C CYS A 102 14.25 -17.18 -2.35
N SER A 103 14.86 -16.00 -2.34
CA SER A 103 14.24 -14.76 -1.88
C SER A 103 13.00 -14.41 -2.72
N ILE A 104 13.07 -14.57 -4.04
CA ILE A 104 11.93 -14.37 -4.96
C ILE A 104 10.79 -15.32 -4.61
N LEU A 105 11.10 -16.61 -4.41
CA LEU A 105 10.10 -17.65 -4.07
C LEU A 105 9.44 -17.36 -2.72
N ILE A 106 10.22 -17.03 -1.69
CA ILE A 106 9.70 -16.64 -0.37
C ILE A 106 8.75 -15.46 -0.51
N TRP A 107 9.14 -14.43 -1.25
CA TRP A 107 8.32 -13.25 -1.43
C TRP A 107 7.04 -13.50 -2.25
N ILE A 108 7.09 -14.37 -3.25
CA ILE A 108 5.89 -14.82 -3.96
C ILE A 108 4.91 -15.51 -2.99
N ILE A 109 5.40 -16.42 -2.14
CA ILE A 109 4.59 -17.15 -1.16
C ILE A 109 3.95 -16.18 -0.15
N VAL A 110 4.73 -15.28 0.44
CA VAL A 110 4.24 -14.30 1.42
C VAL A 110 3.30 -13.27 0.77
N GLY A 111 3.53 -12.91 -0.49
CA GLY A 111 2.61 -12.07 -1.26
C GLY A 111 1.22 -12.69 -1.39
N GLN A 112 1.12 -14.03 -1.50
CA GLN A 112 -0.18 -14.71 -1.48
C GLN A 112 -0.89 -14.56 -0.14
N CYS A 113 -0.16 -14.60 0.98
CA CYS A 113 -0.75 -14.37 2.29
C CYS A 113 -1.48 -13.01 2.33
N LEU A 114 -0.83 -11.94 1.91
CA LEU A 114 -1.44 -10.60 1.86
C LEU A 114 -2.67 -10.55 0.95
N LEU A 115 -2.63 -11.22 -0.21
CA LEU A 115 -3.76 -11.30 -1.12
C LEU A 115 -4.96 -11.99 -0.46
N PHE A 116 -4.76 -13.21 0.09
CA PHE A 116 -5.83 -13.98 0.70
C PHE A 116 -6.46 -13.22 1.87
N THR A 117 -5.64 -12.63 2.71
CA THR A 117 -6.10 -11.81 3.85
C THR A 117 -6.84 -10.56 3.40
N SER A 118 -6.35 -9.87 2.36
CA SER A 118 -7.02 -8.70 1.79
C SER A 118 -8.41 -9.05 1.28
N VAL A 119 -8.53 -10.13 0.50
CA VAL A 119 -9.82 -10.60 -0.02
C VAL A 119 -10.76 -10.97 1.12
N ALA A 120 -10.28 -11.69 2.15
CA ALA A 120 -11.07 -12.06 3.31
C ALA A 120 -11.59 -10.84 4.08
N SER A 121 -10.72 -9.87 4.34
CA SER A 121 -11.05 -8.68 5.13
C SER A 121 -11.95 -7.72 4.35
N TYR A 122 -11.63 -7.37 3.11
CA TYR A 122 -12.44 -6.44 2.32
C TYR A 122 -13.85 -6.99 2.05
N ARG A 123 -13.97 -8.24 1.63
CA ARG A 123 -15.27 -8.86 1.37
C ARG A 123 -16.04 -9.12 2.66
N GLY A 124 -15.36 -9.57 3.71
CA GLY A 124 -15.97 -9.76 5.02
C GLY A 124 -16.52 -8.45 5.59
N MET A 125 -15.75 -7.36 5.54
CA MET A 125 -16.22 -6.03 5.94
C MET A 125 -17.37 -5.53 5.07
N GLY A 126 -17.30 -5.76 3.75
CA GLY A 126 -18.36 -5.40 2.82
C GLY A 126 -19.69 -6.12 3.08
N ALA A 127 -19.63 -7.36 3.55
CA ALA A 127 -20.81 -8.16 3.92
C ALA A 127 -21.38 -7.80 5.30
N LEU A 128 -20.50 -7.47 6.28
CA LEU A 128 -20.91 -7.15 7.66
C LEU A 128 -21.52 -5.76 7.83
N PHE A 129 -21.07 -4.79 7.00
CA PHE A 129 -21.42 -3.39 7.19
C PHE A 129 -22.07 -2.79 5.95
N THR A 130 -23.00 -1.87 6.17
CA THR A 130 -23.70 -1.14 5.08
C THR A 130 -23.55 0.37 5.25
N GLY A 131 -23.71 1.12 4.17
CA GLY A 131 -23.75 2.59 4.18
C GLY A 131 -22.56 3.23 4.91
N LYS A 132 -22.85 4.16 5.84
CA LYS A 132 -21.83 4.90 6.60
C LYS A 132 -20.96 4.01 7.49
N GLN A 133 -21.52 2.92 8.02
CA GLN A 133 -20.76 1.99 8.87
C GLN A 133 -19.67 1.26 8.11
N ARG A 134 -19.89 0.93 6.83
CA ARG A 134 -18.89 0.34 5.94
C ARG A 134 -17.68 1.27 5.74
N LEU A 135 -17.94 2.56 5.54
CA LEU A 135 -16.88 3.56 5.40
C LEU A 135 -16.02 3.65 6.68
N VAL A 136 -16.65 3.68 7.84
CA VAL A 136 -15.96 3.68 9.15
C VAL A 136 -15.13 2.42 9.34
N ALA A 137 -15.67 1.25 8.98
CA ALA A 137 -14.97 -0.02 9.09
C ALA A 137 -13.71 -0.06 8.20
N PHE A 138 -13.80 0.40 6.96
CA PHE A 138 -12.64 0.51 6.06
C PHE A 138 -11.61 1.55 6.55
N ALA A 139 -12.06 2.70 7.06
CA ALA A 139 -11.16 3.70 7.62
C ALA A 139 -10.36 3.14 8.80
N ARG A 140 -11.00 2.40 9.71
CA ARG A 140 -10.33 1.74 10.84
C ARG A 140 -9.39 0.61 10.38
N MET A 141 -9.75 -0.12 9.34
CA MET A 141 -8.87 -1.12 8.76
C MET A 141 -7.58 -0.47 8.21
N ASN A 142 -7.69 0.68 7.54
CA ASN A 142 -6.53 1.44 7.06
C ASN A 142 -5.64 1.95 8.21
N ILE A 143 -6.23 2.45 9.30
CA ILE A 143 -5.45 2.87 10.49
C ILE A 143 -4.64 1.69 11.04
N VAL A 144 -5.24 0.51 11.12
CA VAL A 144 -4.54 -0.70 11.60
C VAL A 144 -3.44 -1.14 10.63
N SER A 145 -3.67 -1.03 9.32
CA SER A 145 -2.61 -1.26 8.33
C SER A 145 -1.42 -0.32 8.56
N ASN A 146 -1.70 0.97 8.73
CA ASN A 146 -0.66 1.97 8.98
C ASN A 146 0.10 1.72 10.30
N ILE A 147 -0.54 1.17 11.34
CA ILE A 147 0.15 0.76 12.57
C ILE A 147 1.22 -0.29 12.26
N SER A 148 0.89 -1.27 11.41
CA SER A 148 1.87 -2.27 10.96
C SER A 148 3.05 -1.62 10.23
N ASP A 149 2.76 -0.64 9.36
CA ASP A 149 3.79 0.08 8.59
C ASP A 149 4.63 1.05 9.46
N ILE A 150 4.13 1.45 10.63
CA ILE A 150 4.88 2.25 11.61
C ILE A 150 5.80 1.36 12.46
N VAL A 151 5.26 0.28 13.01
CA VAL A 151 5.96 -0.53 14.03
C VAL A 151 6.96 -1.49 13.39
N THR A 152 6.58 -2.14 12.29
CA THR A 152 7.37 -3.24 11.71
C THR A 152 8.75 -2.80 11.20
N PRO A 153 8.92 -1.67 10.49
CA PRO A 153 10.25 -1.30 9.99
C PRO A 153 11.26 -1.03 11.10
N VAL A 154 10.86 -0.36 12.19
CA VAL A 154 11.75 -0.15 13.35
C VAL A 154 12.07 -1.48 14.02
N ALA A 155 11.06 -2.32 14.26
CA ALA A 155 11.27 -3.62 14.90
C ALA A 155 12.20 -4.51 14.08
N VAL A 156 11.99 -4.61 12.77
CA VAL A 156 12.85 -5.39 11.86
C VAL A 156 14.25 -4.79 11.78
N GLY A 157 14.37 -3.47 11.68
CA GLY A 157 15.67 -2.79 11.66
C GLY A 157 16.49 -3.05 12.94
N CYS A 158 15.84 -2.99 14.11
CA CYS A 158 16.47 -3.33 15.39
C CYS A 158 16.88 -4.81 15.47
N LEU A 159 15.96 -5.72 15.10
CA LEU A 159 16.25 -7.16 15.11
C LEU A 159 17.36 -7.51 14.12
N PHE A 160 17.36 -6.92 12.93
CA PHE A 160 18.40 -7.15 11.93
C PHE A 160 19.77 -6.68 12.42
N PHE A 161 19.81 -5.55 13.11
CA PHE A 161 21.04 -5.03 13.72
C PHE A 161 21.57 -5.92 14.86
N LEU A 162 20.68 -6.46 15.70
CA LEU A 162 21.05 -7.29 16.86
C LEU A 162 21.34 -8.74 16.45
N ASN A 163 20.40 -9.36 15.75
CA ASN A 163 20.48 -10.73 15.23
C ASN A 163 19.43 -10.95 14.16
N ALA A 164 19.84 -10.97 12.89
CA ALA A 164 18.95 -11.16 11.75
C ALA A 164 18.18 -12.49 11.78
N GLU A 165 18.77 -13.55 12.35
CA GLU A 165 18.12 -14.88 12.46
C GLU A 165 16.90 -14.88 13.40
N SER A 166 16.78 -13.90 14.27
CA SER A 166 15.62 -13.77 15.16
C SER A 166 14.34 -13.34 14.43
N ILE A 167 14.46 -12.67 13.28
CA ILE A 167 13.30 -12.13 12.52
C ILE A 167 12.34 -13.24 12.08
N PRO A 168 12.78 -14.31 11.38
CA PRO A 168 11.88 -15.38 10.97
C PRO A 168 11.24 -16.11 12.15
N ILE A 169 11.94 -16.24 13.28
CA ILE A 169 11.41 -16.88 14.50
C ILE A 169 10.27 -16.02 15.07
N VAL A 170 10.51 -14.72 15.29
CA VAL A 170 9.51 -13.80 15.84
C VAL A 170 8.31 -13.69 14.89
N ALA A 171 8.56 -13.55 13.58
CA ALA A 171 7.52 -13.48 12.57
C ALA A 171 6.71 -14.79 12.49
N GLY A 172 7.36 -15.96 12.59
CA GLY A 172 6.71 -17.26 12.63
C GLY A 172 5.83 -17.46 13.87
N LEU A 173 6.32 -17.10 15.06
CA LEU A 173 5.55 -17.13 16.29
C LEU A 173 4.32 -16.21 16.21
N LEU A 174 4.49 -15.00 15.66
CA LEU A 174 3.38 -14.09 15.45
C LEU A 174 2.37 -14.67 14.44
N ALA A 175 2.83 -15.27 13.33
CA ALA A 175 1.95 -15.92 12.35
C ALA A 175 1.13 -17.06 12.99
N LEU A 176 1.71 -17.85 13.88
CA LEU A 176 1.00 -18.93 14.59
C LEU A 176 -0.22 -18.43 15.36
N THR A 177 -0.19 -17.20 15.89
CA THR A 177 -1.36 -16.62 16.58
C THR A 177 -2.57 -16.51 15.65
N GLY A 178 -2.35 -16.41 14.31
CA GLY A 178 -3.42 -16.41 13.32
C GLY A 178 -4.27 -17.69 13.29
N PHE A 179 -3.72 -18.86 13.71
CA PHE A 179 -4.49 -20.10 13.83
C PHE A 179 -5.36 -20.14 15.09
N CYS A 180 -4.95 -19.44 16.14
CA CYS A 180 -5.63 -19.44 17.45
C CYS A 180 -6.91 -18.59 17.44
N MET A 181 -7.15 -17.78 16.39
CA MET A 181 -8.27 -16.86 16.34
C MET A 181 -9.61 -17.56 16.07
N PRO A 182 -10.67 -17.17 16.79
CA PRO A 182 -12.01 -17.65 16.54
C PRO A 182 -12.45 -17.28 15.12
N ARG A 183 -13.11 -18.22 14.46
CA ARG A 183 -13.63 -18.03 13.10
C ARG A 183 -14.75 -17.02 13.12
N PRO A 184 -14.72 -15.97 12.28
CA PRO A 184 -15.90 -15.15 12.10
C PRO A 184 -17.02 -16.07 11.58
N LYS A 185 -18.05 -16.28 12.38
CA LYS A 185 -19.30 -16.87 11.94
C LYS A 185 -20.03 -15.82 11.10
N LEU A 186 -19.49 -15.54 9.92
CA LEU A 186 -20.31 -14.90 8.91
C LEU A 186 -21.36 -15.92 8.54
N LEU A 187 -22.61 -15.63 8.93
CA LEU A 187 -23.75 -16.30 8.35
C LEU A 187 -23.49 -16.32 6.84
N THR A 188 -23.39 -17.51 6.29
CA THR A 188 -23.53 -17.74 4.87
C THR A 188 -24.98 -17.39 4.55
N SER A 189 -25.29 -16.08 4.61
CA SER A 189 -26.49 -15.63 3.96
C SER A 189 -26.26 -16.01 2.52
N GLU A 190 -27.16 -16.77 1.99
CA GLU A 190 -27.40 -16.95 0.56
C GLU A 190 -27.61 -15.55 -0.04
N SER A 191 -26.60 -14.71 0.09
CA SER A 191 -26.55 -13.44 -0.57
C SER A 191 -26.35 -13.78 -2.04
N SER A 192 -27.51 -13.88 -2.66
CA SER A 192 -27.74 -13.57 -4.07
C SER A 192 -26.44 -13.63 -4.85
N SER A 193 -26.31 -14.67 -5.63
CA SER A 193 -25.53 -14.71 -6.84
C SER A 193 -25.82 -13.44 -7.64
N SER A 194 -25.45 -12.26 -7.10
CA SER A 194 -25.20 -11.12 -7.94
C SER A 194 -24.12 -11.64 -8.88
N SER A 195 -24.60 -12.12 -10.00
CA SER A 195 -23.83 -12.47 -11.17
C SER A 195 -22.62 -11.57 -11.15
N LEU A 196 -21.43 -12.17 -11.07
CA LEU A 196 -20.25 -11.58 -11.64
C LEU A 196 -20.63 -11.41 -13.12
N ALA A 197 -21.49 -10.41 -13.39
CA ALA A 197 -21.67 -9.86 -14.70
C ALA A 197 -20.25 -9.69 -15.19
N SER A 198 -19.93 -10.36 -16.25
CA SER A 198 -18.65 -10.29 -16.92
C SER A 198 -18.28 -8.82 -16.94
N ILE A 199 -17.37 -8.42 -16.03
CA ILE A 199 -16.94 -7.05 -15.92
C ILE A 199 -16.29 -6.80 -17.28
N SER A 200 -17.02 -6.18 -18.18
CA SER A 200 -16.47 -5.60 -19.37
C SER A 200 -15.63 -4.43 -18.91
N LEU A 201 -14.39 -4.73 -18.43
CA LEU A 201 -13.42 -3.75 -17.99
C LEU A 201 -13.33 -2.59 -18.99
N LEU A 202 -13.39 -2.89 -20.29
CA LEU A 202 -13.36 -1.91 -21.38
C LEU A 202 -14.60 -0.99 -21.44
N GLY A 203 -15.80 -1.52 -21.16
CA GLY A 203 -17.03 -0.71 -21.17
C GLY A 203 -17.08 0.26 -19.98
N ASN A 204 -16.58 -0.18 -18.82
CA ASN A 204 -16.57 0.60 -17.59
C ASN A 204 -15.46 1.66 -17.58
N VAL A 205 -14.30 1.35 -18.17
CA VAL A 205 -13.22 2.32 -18.40
C VAL A 205 -13.74 3.51 -19.21
N LYS A 206 -14.53 3.30 -20.27
CA LYS A 206 -15.07 4.38 -21.10
C LYS A 206 -16.02 5.32 -20.33
N LYS A 207 -16.83 4.79 -19.41
CA LYS A 207 -17.71 5.60 -18.54
C LYS A 207 -16.91 6.43 -17.53
N VAL A 208 -15.93 5.83 -16.89
CA VAL A 208 -15.05 6.52 -15.90
C VAL A 208 -14.20 7.58 -16.60
N TRP A 209 -13.77 7.32 -17.84
CA TRP A 209 -12.98 8.28 -18.63
C TRP A 209 -13.75 9.55 -19.01
N GLY A 210 -15.08 9.46 -19.10
CA GLY A 210 -15.95 10.63 -19.35
C GLY A 210 -15.95 11.66 -18.22
N THR A 211 -15.58 11.25 -17.00
CA THR A 211 -15.56 12.11 -15.81
C THR A 211 -14.12 12.50 -15.47
N ARG A 212 -13.62 13.58 -16.11
CA ARG A 212 -12.21 14.03 -15.98
C ARG A 212 -11.67 14.08 -14.53
N PRO A 213 -12.39 14.65 -13.53
CA PRO A 213 -11.88 14.67 -12.15
C PRO A 213 -11.68 13.28 -11.55
N VAL A 214 -12.56 12.32 -11.87
CA VAL A 214 -12.46 10.93 -11.38
C VAL A 214 -11.26 10.23 -11.98
N PHE A 215 -11.09 10.35 -13.29
CA PHE A 215 -9.95 9.75 -13.99
C PHE A 215 -8.62 10.28 -13.44
N LEU A 216 -8.49 11.60 -13.25
CA LEU A 216 -7.29 12.22 -12.68
C LEU A 216 -7.05 11.75 -11.23
N ALA A 217 -8.10 11.68 -10.41
CA ALA A 217 -8.00 11.18 -9.05
C ALA A 217 -7.53 9.72 -8.98
N ILE A 218 -8.01 8.87 -9.91
CA ILE A 218 -7.60 7.47 -10.03
C ILE A 218 -6.14 7.37 -10.46
N LEU A 219 -5.77 8.03 -11.56
CA LEU A 219 -4.43 7.94 -12.13
C LEU A 219 -3.36 8.48 -11.16
N ILE A 220 -3.57 9.69 -10.64
CA ILE A 220 -2.63 10.31 -9.70
C ILE A 220 -2.56 9.50 -8.39
N GLY A 221 -3.71 9.06 -7.88
CA GLY A 221 -3.75 8.24 -6.67
C GLY A 221 -2.99 6.92 -6.83
N ALA A 222 -3.10 6.27 -7.98
CA ALA A 222 -2.34 5.05 -8.30
C ALA A 222 -0.83 5.34 -8.46
N THR A 223 -0.47 6.43 -9.13
CA THR A 223 0.93 6.84 -9.29
C THR A 223 1.59 7.11 -7.94
N ILE A 224 0.93 7.87 -7.05
CA ILE A 224 1.47 8.14 -5.71
C ILE A 224 1.57 6.85 -4.89
N HIS A 225 0.59 5.95 -5.00
CA HIS A 225 0.68 4.64 -4.34
C HIS A 225 1.89 3.82 -4.83
N ALA A 226 2.16 3.84 -6.13
CA ALA A 226 3.32 3.19 -6.72
C ALA A 226 4.65 3.80 -6.22
N ILE A 227 4.73 5.14 -6.14
CA ILE A 227 5.90 5.86 -5.61
C ILE A 227 6.12 5.49 -4.14
N LEU A 228 5.07 5.52 -3.31
CA LEU A 228 5.18 5.16 -1.90
C LEU A 228 5.63 3.70 -1.71
N PHE A 229 5.19 2.79 -2.57
CA PHE A 229 5.63 1.39 -2.55
C PHE A 229 7.13 1.24 -2.83
N VAL A 230 7.68 2.07 -3.71
CA VAL A 230 9.11 2.05 -4.07
C VAL A 230 9.99 2.59 -2.94
N PHE A 231 9.46 3.39 -2.00
CA PHE A 231 10.23 3.85 -0.84
C PHE A 231 10.79 2.71 0.01
N ASP A 232 10.13 1.55 0.02
CA ASP A 232 10.61 0.36 0.72
C ASP A 232 11.96 -0.14 0.20
N LEU A 233 12.31 0.21 -1.04
CA LEU A 233 13.59 -0.11 -1.66
C LEU A 233 14.54 1.08 -1.69
N ILE A 234 14.04 2.27 -2.01
CA ILE A 234 14.87 3.49 -2.11
C ILE A 234 15.51 3.86 -0.78
N ILE A 235 14.75 3.80 0.32
CA ILE A 235 15.26 4.21 1.65
C ILE A 235 16.38 3.29 2.13
N PRO A 236 16.28 1.95 2.06
CA PRO A 236 17.41 1.08 2.36
C PRO A 236 18.64 1.31 1.46
N ILE A 237 18.47 1.50 0.15
CA ILE A 237 19.59 1.79 -0.77
C ILE A 237 20.27 3.11 -0.39
N THR A 238 19.51 4.19 -0.25
CA THR A 238 20.05 5.50 0.17
C THR A 238 20.70 5.41 1.56
N GLY A 239 20.12 4.59 2.46
CA GLY A 239 20.70 4.33 3.78
C GLY A 239 22.08 3.67 3.70
N THR A 240 22.28 2.76 2.76
CA THR A 240 23.60 2.14 2.51
C THR A 240 24.60 3.18 2.01
N ASP A 241 24.21 4.02 1.05
CA ASP A 241 25.06 5.10 0.51
C ASP A 241 25.48 6.09 1.60
N LEU A 242 24.62 6.32 2.61
CA LEU A 242 24.86 7.21 3.74
C LEU A 242 25.45 6.50 4.98
N ASN A 243 25.81 5.22 4.88
CA ASN A 243 26.30 4.37 5.98
C ASN A 243 25.36 4.35 7.20
N LEU A 244 24.04 4.37 6.97
CA LEU A 244 23.05 4.28 8.05
C LEU A 244 22.89 2.83 8.53
N THR A 245 22.61 2.68 9.82
CA THR A 245 22.26 1.37 10.40
C THR A 245 20.86 0.94 9.95
N SER A 246 20.60 -0.37 9.97
CA SER A 246 19.26 -0.92 9.67
C SER A 246 18.16 -0.33 10.57
N THR A 247 18.48 -0.02 11.83
CA THR A 247 17.58 0.66 12.78
C THR A 247 17.24 2.08 12.32
N GLN A 248 18.22 2.83 11.82
CA GLN A 248 17.99 4.18 11.27
C GLN A 248 17.13 4.14 10.01
N VAL A 249 17.41 3.20 9.10
CA VAL A 249 16.60 2.94 7.90
C VAL A 249 15.15 2.58 8.28
N GLY A 250 14.96 1.67 9.23
CA GLY A 250 13.65 1.32 9.76
C GLY A 250 12.91 2.51 10.36
N SER A 251 13.62 3.39 11.08
CA SER A 251 13.05 4.61 11.67
C SER A 251 12.56 5.61 10.61
N ILE A 252 13.28 5.74 9.49
CA ILE A 252 12.87 6.60 8.37
C ILE A 252 11.58 6.06 7.72
N LEU A 253 11.51 4.75 7.45
CA LEU A 253 10.31 4.11 6.90
C LEU A 253 9.10 4.26 7.84
N SER A 254 9.32 4.09 9.14
CA SER A 254 8.28 4.28 10.16
C SER A 254 7.81 5.73 10.23
N THR A 255 8.72 6.70 10.05
CA THR A 255 8.37 8.13 10.01
C THR A 255 7.51 8.46 8.80
N LEU A 256 7.78 7.84 7.64
CA LEU A 256 6.92 7.96 6.44
C LEU A 256 5.49 7.48 6.75
N ALA A 257 5.32 6.30 7.34
CA ALA A 257 4.02 5.74 7.66
C ALA A 257 3.29 6.54 8.77
N LEU A 258 4.02 7.01 9.78
CA LEU A 258 3.48 7.86 10.85
C LEU A 258 2.95 9.18 10.29
N SER A 259 3.73 9.85 9.44
CA SER A 259 3.31 11.12 8.83
C SER A 259 2.11 10.96 7.91
N GLN A 260 2.02 9.86 7.14
CA GLN A 260 0.82 9.53 6.35
C GLN A 260 -0.40 9.32 7.26
N THR A 261 -0.21 8.67 8.40
CA THR A 261 -1.29 8.45 9.39
C THR A 261 -1.77 9.77 9.98
N ILE A 262 -0.85 10.66 10.38
CA ILE A 262 -1.17 11.99 10.89
C ILE A 262 -1.94 12.80 9.83
N ALA A 263 -1.51 12.77 8.57
CA ALA A 263 -2.17 13.45 7.47
C ALA A 263 -3.60 12.92 7.25
N SER A 264 -3.79 11.60 7.28
CA SER A 264 -5.10 10.96 7.15
C SER A 264 -6.01 11.28 8.34
N LEU A 265 -5.45 11.30 9.56
CA LEU A 265 -6.18 11.65 10.77
C LEU A 265 -6.62 13.12 10.74
N TYR A 266 -5.73 14.03 10.31
CA TYR A 266 -6.07 15.44 10.14
C TYR A 266 -7.28 15.63 9.21
N LEU A 267 -7.31 14.95 8.06
CA LEU A 267 -8.46 14.99 7.14
C LEU A 267 -9.73 14.40 7.75
N SER A 268 -9.61 13.38 8.60
CA SER A 268 -10.78 12.79 9.27
C SER A 268 -11.41 13.70 10.32
N LEU A 269 -10.58 14.53 10.98
CA LEU A 269 -11.01 15.51 11.98
C LEU A 269 -11.49 16.82 11.34
N HIS A 270 -10.92 17.19 10.18
CA HIS A 270 -11.24 18.41 9.45
C HIS A 270 -11.73 18.07 8.05
N PRO A 271 -12.97 17.57 7.90
CA PRO A 271 -13.50 17.14 6.62
C PRO A 271 -13.58 18.33 5.65
N VAL A 272 -13.00 18.13 4.48
CA VAL A 272 -12.96 19.14 3.41
C VAL A 272 -14.32 19.24 2.73
N GLN A 273 -14.80 20.45 2.47
CA GLN A 273 -16.02 20.70 1.71
C GLN A 273 -15.86 20.22 0.25
N SER A 274 -16.95 19.79 -0.37
CA SER A 274 -16.94 19.16 -1.69
C SER A 274 -16.35 20.06 -2.79
N ASP A 275 -16.61 21.36 -2.73
CA ASP A 275 -16.10 22.38 -3.66
C ASP A 275 -14.57 22.58 -3.55
N ARG A 276 -13.98 22.26 -2.40
CA ARG A 276 -12.54 22.41 -2.11
C ARG A 276 -11.75 21.11 -2.22
N LEU A 277 -12.41 19.97 -2.41
CA LEU A 277 -11.76 18.65 -2.45
C LEU A 277 -10.63 18.59 -3.49
N PHE A 278 -10.88 19.06 -4.69
CA PHE A 278 -9.88 19.01 -5.77
C PHE A 278 -8.69 19.95 -5.49
N ASN A 279 -8.94 21.14 -4.96
CA ASN A 279 -7.88 22.06 -4.56
C ASN A 279 -7.02 21.47 -3.43
N GLN A 280 -7.64 20.87 -2.42
CA GLN A 280 -6.92 20.21 -1.33
C GLN A 280 -6.08 19.05 -1.83
N PHE A 281 -6.62 18.27 -2.77
CA PHE A 281 -5.89 17.20 -3.45
C PHE A 281 -4.64 17.74 -4.18
N LEU A 282 -4.76 18.83 -4.95
CA LEU A 282 -3.63 19.46 -5.63
C LEU A 282 -2.62 20.08 -4.66
N ASN A 283 -3.06 20.66 -3.55
CA ASN A 283 -2.16 21.23 -2.53
C ASN A 283 -1.37 20.12 -1.82
N SER A 284 -2.01 19.00 -1.50
CA SER A 284 -1.34 17.84 -0.90
C SER A 284 -0.32 17.23 -1.85
N LEU A 285 -0.68 17.12 -3.13
CA LEU A 285 0.22 16.66 -4.18
C LEU A 285 1.43 17.60 -4.33
N PHE A 286 1.20 18.93 -4.31
CA PHE A 286 2.25 19.93 -4.35
C PHE A 286 3.22 19.77 -3.19
N LEU A 287 2.71 19.67 -1.96
CA LEU A 287 3.55 19.53 -0.75
C LEU A 287 4.47 18.30 -0.85
N GLY A 288 3.91 17.14 -1.17
CA GLY A 288 4.70 15.91 -1.31
C GLY A 288 5.72 15.97 -2.43
N SER A 289 5.37 16.63 -3.54
CA SER A 289 6.27 16.76 -4.71
C SER A 289 7.42 17.74 -4.46
N VAL A 290 7.18 18.82 -3.73
CA VAL A 290 8.25 19.74 -3.28
C VAL A 290 9.25 18.99 -2.40
N ALA A 291 8.77 18.17 -1.46
CA ALA A 291 9.64 17.38 -0.61
C ALA A 291 10.44 16.34 -1.42
N LEU A 292 9.81 15.67 -2.40
CA LEU A 292 10.51 14.78 -3.33
C LEU A 292 11.59 15.51 -4.13
N PHE A 293 11.29 16.71 -4.63
CA PHE A 293 12.27 17.52 -5.35
C PHE A 293 13.51 17.78 -4.49
N PHE A 294 13.35 18.11 -3.21
CA PHE A 294 14.45 18.34 -2.30
C PHE A 294 15.12 17.07 -1.75
N ALA A 295 14.71 15.87 -2.19
CA ALA A 295 15.31 14.61 -1.72
C ALA A 295 16.81 14.51 -2.03
N PHE A 296 17.32 15.19 -3.09
CA PHE A 296 18.75 15.23 -3.40
C PHE A 296 19.60 15.91 -2.32
N MET A 297 19.00 16.78 -1.49
CA MET A 297 19.69 17.44 -0.38
C MET A 297 19.75 16.57 0.89
N ALA A 298 19.07 15.42 0.91
CA ALA A 298 19.01 14.54 2.06
C ALA A 298 20.29 13.67 2.14
N GLN A 299 21.38 14.25 2.67
CA GLN A 299 22.70 13.63 2.79
C GLN A 299 23.04 13.19 4.23
N SER A 300 22.05 13.15 5.11
CA SER A 300 22.20 12.68 6.49
C SER A 300 20.94 12.01 6.99
N PHE A 301 21.03 11.24 8.08
CA PHE A 301 19.88 10.61 8.73
C PHE A 301 18.78 11.62 9.04
N ILE A 302 19.14 12.77 9.66
CA ILE A 302 18.16 13.79 10.06
C ILE A 302 17.51 14.43 8.83
N SER A 303 18.28 14.81 7.81
CA SER A 303 17.73 15.43 6.60
C SER A 303 16.81 14.46 5.83
N LEU A 304 17.16 13.19 5.75
CA LEU A 304 16.33 12.16 5.12
C LEU A 304 15.03 11.93 5.92
N LEU A 305 15.10 11.94 7.25
CA LEU A 305 13.94 11.83 8.13
C LEU A 305 12.97 13.00 7.95
N VAL A 306 13.49 14.25 7.89
CA VAL A 306 12.67 15.46 7.64
C VAL A 306 12.01 15.42 6.28
N VAL A 307 12.76 15.09 5.23
CA VAL A 307 12.22 14.97 3.86
C VAL A 307 11.12 13.91 3.81
N THR A 308 11.34 12.74 4.38
CA THR A 308 10.36 11.64 4.41
C THR A 308 9.11 12.01 5.20
N LEU A 309 9.25 12.75 6.30
CA LEU A 309 8.13 13.26 7.08
C LEU A 309 7.24 14.18 6.22
N ILE A 310 7.84 15.11 5.48
CA ILE A 310 7.08 16.06 4.64
C ILE A 310 6.44 15.31 3.46
N ILE A 311 7.14 14.36 2.85
CA ILE A 311 6.58 13.47 1.81
C ILE A 311 5.35 12.74 2.32
N GLY A 312 5.45 12.13 3.51
CA GLY A 312 4.36 11.40 4.13
C GLY A 312 3.16 12.30 4.47
N LEU A 313 3.39 13.51 4.97
CA LEU A 313 2.31 14.49 5.21
C LEU A 313 1.61 14.88 3.89
N GLY A 314 2.36 15.15 2.83
CA GLY A 314 1.80 15.51 1.53
C GLY A 314 1.03 14.34 0.90
N PHE A 315 1.69 13.21 0.70
CA PHE A 315 1.09 12.08 -0.01
C PHE A 315 0.09 11.27 0.82
N GLY A 316 0.19 11.30 2.15
CA GLY A 316 -0.76 10.64 3.03
C GLY A 316 -2.21 11.14 2.91
N MET A 317 -2.40 12.39 2.48
CA MET A 317 -3.72 12.94 2.20
C MET A 317 -4.28 12.47 0.84
N ILE A 318 -3.42 12.09 -0.11
CA ILE A 318 -3.83 11.79 -1.50
C ILE A 318 -4.80 10.61 -1.55
N GLN A 319 -4.54 9.56 -0.77
CA GLN A 319 -5.37 8.36 -0.75
C GLN A 319 -6.82 8.65 -0.35
N PRO A 320 -7.12 9.27 0.82
CA PRO A 320 -8.49 9.59 1.20
C PRO A 320 -9.13 10.65 0.31
N LEU A 321 -8.38 11.67 -0.14
CA LEU A 321 -8.92 12.71 -1.02
C LEU A 321 -9.30 12.18 -2.39
N SER A 322 -8.47 11.33 -3.00
CA SER A 322 -8.79 10.73 -4.30
C SER A 322 -10.00 9.79 -4.21
N MET A 323 -10.16 9.01 -3.11
CA MET A 323 -11.37 8.23 -2.90
C MET A 323 -12.59 9.13 -2.76
N SER A 324 -12.50 10.21 -1.97
CA SER A 324 -13.58 11.16 -1.81
C SER A 324 -13.99 11.81 -3.14
N LEU A 325 -13.03 12.15 -4.00
CA LEU A 325 -13.30 12.67 -5.35
C LEU A 325 -14.02 11.64 -6.23
N ILE A 326 -13.61 10.37 -6.17
CA ILE A 326 -14.29 9.28 -6.90
C ILE A 326 -15.75 9.18 -6.44
N TYR A 327 -15.99 9.09 -5.13
CA TYR A 327 -17.36 8.97 -4.61
C TYR A 327 -18.22 10.20 -4.86
N HIS A 328 -17.62 11.40 -4.92
CA HIS A 328 -18.36 12.65 -5.14
C HIS A 328 -18.79 12.85 -6.61
N HIS A 329 -17.92 12.46 -7.55
CA HIS A 329 -18.15 12.71 -8.99
C HIS A 329 -18.60 11.49 -9.78
N THR A 330 -18.80 10.34 -9.13
CA THR A 330 -19.25 9.10 -9.80
C THR A 330 -20.65 8.76 -9.35
N GLU A 331 -21.52 8.43 -10.31
CA GLU A 331 -22.87 7.92 -10.03
C GLU A 331 -22.77 6.65 -9.15
N GLN A 332 -23.67 6.51 -8.19
CA GLN A 332 -23.65 5.43 -7.21
C GLN A 332 -23.56 4.02 -7.83
N ALA A 333 -24.19 3.83 -8.99
CA ALA A 333 -24.14 2.57 -9.76
C ALA A 333 -22.72 2.26 -10.33
N SER A 334 -21.90 3.28 -10.59
CA SER A 334 -20.59 3.17 -11.24
C SER A 334 -19.40 3.31 -10.28
N VAL A 335 -19.63 3.60 -8.98
CA VAL A 335 -18.57 3.76 -7.98
C VAL A 335 -17.75 2.48 -7.85
N GLY A 336 -18.40 1.31 -7.85
CA GLY A 336 -17.71 0.01 -7.76
C GLY A 336 -16.70 -0.20 -8.88
N ASP A 337 -17.05 0.23 -10.09
CA ASP A 337 -16.18 0.12 -11.27
C ASP A 337 -14.98 1.07 -11.17
N ALA A 338 -15.20 2.31 -10.75
CA ALA A 338 -14.14 3.29 -10.56
C ALA A 338 -13.13 2.85 -9.49
N VAL A 339 -13.62 2.29 -8.38
CA VAL A 339 -12.77 1.70 -7.32
C VAL A 339 -12.00 0.49 -7.83
N SER A 340 -12.63 -0.38 -8.63
CA SER A 340 -11.97 -1.56 -9.21
C SER A 340 -10.85 -1.17 -10.17
N ILE A 341 -11.08 -0.18 -11.04
CA ILE A 341 -10.06 0.36 -11.95
C ILE A 341 -8.87 0.92 -11.14
N ARG A 342 -9.15 1.65 -10.07
CA ARG A 342 -8.10 2.17 -9.19
C ARG A 342 -7.27 1.07 -8.55
N LEU A 343 -7.91 0.02 -8.01
CA LEU A 343 -7.20 -1.13 -7.43
C LEU A 343 -6.34 -1.86 -8.46
N LEU A 344 -6.83 -2.00 -9.69
CA LEU A 344 -6.06 -2.55 -10.80
C LEU A 344 -4.82 -1.69 -11.09
N LEU A 345 -4.98 -0.36 -11.21
CA LEU A 345 -3.86 0.54 -11.46
C LEU A 345 -2.85 0.56 -10.30
N ASN A 346 -3.32 0.48 -9.04
CA ASN A 346 -2.43 0.31 -7.88
C ASN A 346 -1.61 -0.99 -7.99
N SER A 347 -2.23 -2.09 -8.41
CA SER A 347 -1.55 -3.37 -8.59
C SER A 347 -0.51 -3.31 -9.72
N LEU A 348 -0.86 -2.68 -10.84
CA LEU A 348 0.09 -2.44 -11.94
C LEU A 348 1.26 -1.54 -11.50
N GLY A 349 0.97 -0.49 -10.72
CA GLY A 349 2.00 0.37 -10.13
C GLY A 349 2.99 -0.41 -9.27
N ARG A 350 2.52 -1.34 -8.45
CA ARG A 350 3.37 -2.21 -7.62
C ARG A 350 4.24 -3.19 -8.43
N ILE A 351 3.83 -3.53 -9.64
CA ILE A 351 4.63 -4.37 -10.56
C ILE A 351 5.68 -3.51 -11.28
N PHE A 352 5.25 -2.42 -11.90
CA PHE A 352 6.10 -1.65 -12.80
C PHE A 352 7.04 -0.66 -12.09
N ALA A 353 6.62 -0.08 -10.96
CA ALA A 353 7.42 0.93 -10.29
C ALA A 353 8.79 0.43 -9.78
N PRO A 354 8.92 -0.76 -9.16
CA PRO A 354 10.24 -1.32 -8.83
C PRO A 354 11.10 -1.59 -10.07
N MET A 355 10.50 -2.02 -11.20
CA MET A 355 11.23 -2.27 -12.44
C MET A 355 11.79 -0.96 -13.05
N VAL A 356 10.95 0.09 -13.06
CA VAL A 356 11.38 1.43 -13.53
C VAL A 356 12.48 1.97 -12.62
N LEU A 357 12.35 1.79 -11.29
CA LEU A 357 13.41 2.17 -10.36
C LEU A 357 14.71 1.42 -10.67
N ALA A 358 14.67 0.10 -10.83
CA ALA A 358 15.86 -0.71 -11.10
C ALA A 358 16.61 -0.24 -12.35
N LEU A 359 15.86 0.01 -13.43
CA LEU A 359 16.43 0.57 -14.67
C LEU A 359 17.04 1.96 -14.46
N SER A 360 16.35 2.80 -13.68
CA SER A 360 16.82 4.16 -13.42
C SER A 360 18.08 4.20 -12.56
N LEU A 361 18.20 3.32 -11.56
CA LEU A 361 19.36 3.24 -10.67
C LEU A 361 20.65 2.80 -11.38
N SER A 362 20.53 2.24 -12.59
CA SER A 362 21.71 1.97 -13.45
C SER A 362 22.34 3.24 -14.03
N TYR A 363 21.60 4.37 -14.03
CA TYR A 363 22.04 5.62 -14.66
C TYR A 363 22.10 6.81 -13.68
N VAL A 364 21.29 6.79 -12.63
CA VAL A 364 21.18 7.90 -11.67
C VAL A 364 21.10 7.38 -10.24
N SER A 365 21.52 8.21 -9.28
CA SER A 365 21.38 7.87 -7.86
C SER A 365 19.89 7.84 -7.41
N ALA A 366 19.60 7.14 -6.32
CA ALA A 366 18.26 7.04 -5.75
C ALA A 366 17.66 8.42 -5.41
N SER A 367 18.47 9.32 -4.86
CA SER A 367 18.05 10.70 -4.53
C SER A 367 17.74 11.54 -5.78
N THR A 368 18.56 11.41 -6.83
CA THR A 368 18.33 12.07 -8.12
C THR A 368 17.03 11.55 -8.77
N PHE A 369 16.80 10.25 -8.73
CA PHE A 369 15.56 9.64 -9.24
C PHE A 369 14.33 10.23 -8.55
N LEU A 370 14.32 10.32 -7.21
CA LEU A 370 13.23 10.93 -6.45
C LEU A 370 13.00 12.39 -6.84
N SER A 371 14.08 13.15 -7.02
CA SER A 371 14.00 14.57 -7.38
C SER A 371 13.42 14.77 -8.79
N VAL A 372 13.80 13.92 -9.75
CA VAL A 372 13.22 13.95 -11.11
C VAL A 372 11.73 13.66 -11.07
N ILE A 373 11.31 12.65 -10.30
CA ILE A 373 9.87 12.37 -10.08
C ILE A 373 9.18 13.58 -9.44
N GLY A 374 9.80 14.21 -8.44
CA GLY A 374 9.28 15.41 -7.81
C GLY A 374 9.01 16.54 -8.81
N ILE A 375 9.97 16.81 -9.71
CA ILE A 375 9.82 17.81 -10.78
C ILE A 375 8.66 17.44 -11.72
N LEU A 376 8.60 16.20 -12.16
CA LEU A 376 7.54 15.75 -13.07
C LEU A 376 6.15 15.94 -12.45
N ILE A 377 5.99 15.59 -11.16
CA ILE A 377 4.71 15.77 -10.49
C ILE A 377 4.43 17.27 -10.28
N LEU A 378 5.43 18.11 -9.96
CA LEU A 378 5.24 19.56 -9.85
C LEU A 378 4.77 20.17 -11.16
N CYS A 379 5.32 19.75 -12.29
CA CYS A 379 4.84 20.17 -13.61
C CYS A 379 3.37 19.77 -13.83
N VAL A 380 3.02 18.52 -13.50
CA VAL A 380 1.63 18.06 -13.59
C VAL A 380 0.70 18.89 -12.69
N VAL A 381 1.10 19.17 -11.46
CA VAL A 381 0.33 20.01 -10.53
C VAL A 381 0.14 21.43 -11.09
N GLY A 382 1.20 22.01 -11.65
CA GLY A 382 1.14 23.32 -12.29
C GLY A 382 0.13 23.36 -13.43
N ILE A 383 0.20 22.38 -14.34
CA ILE A 383 -0.74 22.24 -15.46
C ILE A 383 -2.18 22.07 -14.95
N LEU A 384 -2.40 21.19 -13.97
CA LEU A 384 -3.74 20.93 -13.43
C LEU A 384 -4.32 22.16 -12.72
N LYS A 385 -3.53 22.89 -11.94
CA LYS A 385 -3.96 24.14 -11.31
C LYS A 385 -4.31 25.20 -12.36
N TRP A 386 -3.52 25.30 -13.42
CA TRP A 386 -3.79 26.22 -14.53
C TRP A 386 -5.08 25.86 -15.26
N LEU A 387 -5.27 24.58 -15.62
CA LEU A 387 -6.49 24.09 -16.26
C LEU A 387 -7.74 24.31 -15.38
N TYR A 388 -7.63 24.03 -14.09
CA TYR A 388 -8.71 24.24 -13.14
C TYR A 388 -9.11 25.72 -13.05
N LYS A 389 -8.11 26.61 -12.94
CA LYS A 389 -8.33 28.05 -12.89
C LYS A 389 -8.98 28.59 -14.19
N THR A 390 -8.53 28.12 -15.34
CA THR A 390 -9.08 28.56 -16.62
C THR A 390 -10.52 28.08 -16.85
N GLN A 391 -10.88 26.90 -16.36
CA GLN A 391 -12.26 26.39 -16.42
C GLN A 391 -13.21 27.20 -15.50
N ILE A 392 -12.77 27.59 -14.29
CA ILE A 392 -13.56 28.44 -13.39
C ILE A 392 -13.76 29.84 -14.00
N LEU A 393 -12.70 30.41 -14.60
CA LEU A 393 -12.77 31.75 -15.21
C LEU A 393 -13.62 31.77 -16.50
N LYS A 394 -13.82 30.65 -17.18
CA LYS A 394 -14.65 30.55 -18.39
C LYS A 394 -16.15 30.32 -18.12
N GLY A 395 -16.58 30.39 -16.86
CA GLY A 395 -18.00 30.51 -16.53
C GLY A 395 -18.85 29.29 -16.93
N HIS A 396 -18.34 28.08 -16.78
CA HIS A 396 -19.18 26.90 -16.75
C HIS A 396 -19.78 26.79 -15.33
N SER A 397 -20.73 27.67 -15.03
CA SER A 397 -21.76 27.43 -14.02
C SER A 397 -22.64 26.27 -14.50
N PRO A 398 -23.07 25.39 -13.61
CA PRO A 398 -23.93 24.26 -13.92
C PRO A 398 -25.28 24.68 -14.46
#